data_af392fe6e7f5c920e5d14a45482da2b8
#
_entry.id   af392fe6e7f5c920e5d14a45482da2b8
#
_cell.length_a   1.000
_cell.length_b   1.000
_cell.length_c   1.000
_cell.angle_alpha   90.00
_cell.angle_beta   90.00
_cell.angle_gamma   90.00
#
_symmetry.space_group_name_H-M   'P 1'
#
loop_
_entity.id
_entity.type
_entity.pdbx_description
1 polymer ?
#
loop_
_entity_poly.entity_id
_entity_poly.type
_entity_poly.pdbx_seq_one_letter_code
_entity_poly.pdbx_strand_id
1 'polypeptide(L)'
;MASFARLWIRDSSAGVGTLTFYEPESRVFAGLGHAICDVDTGEEMPLLAGDIVDAHINGCYKGTKGAAGELCGVFGNRVMGSLAVNGNTGVYGVMNAGNAPSGKAIPVALRQEVKTGPAQIISTVDGKAPQYYDVEITKIYSGPDTQVKNMIVEVTDSALIEKTGGIVQGMSGSPIIQNGMLVGAVTHVFVNNPLQGYGIFAESMLHTAENVAATQEKQAS
;
A
#
# COMPACT_ATOMS: atom_id res chain seq x y z
N MET A 1 -35.52 -33.56 13.60
CA MET A 1 -34.79 -32.97 12.46
C MET A 1 -33.70 -32.08 13.00
N ALA A 2 -32.46 -32.47 12.87
CA ALA A 2 -31.33 -31.66 13.31
C ALA A 2 -31.02 -30.63 12.23
N SER A 3 -31.17 -29.34 12.58
CA SER A 3 -30.79 -28.21 11.75
C SER A 3 -29.28 -28.07 11.81
N PHE A 4 -28.56 -28.38 10.71
CA PHE A 4 -27.13 -28.09 10.59
C PHE A 4 -26.98 -26.60 10.24
N ALA A 5 -26.60 -25.77 11.21
CA ALA A 5 -26.07 -24.43 10.93
C ALA A 5 -24.76 -24.59 10.15
N ARG A 6 -24.70 -24.06 8.93
CA ARG A 6 -23.43 -23.94 8.19
C ARG A 6 -22.68 -22.76 8.78
N LEU A 7 -21.69 -23.05 9.61
CA LEU A 7 -20.74 -22.03 10.10
C LEU A 7 -19.62 -21.91 9.06
N TRP A 8 -19.47 -20.74 8.47
CA TRP A 8 -18.31 -20.40 7.64
C TRP A 8 -17.28 -19.77 8.56
N ILE A 9 -16.14 -20.42 8.73
CA ILE A 9 -14.99 -19.88 9.44
C ILE A 9 -13.95 -19.54 8.39
N ARG A 10 -13.58 -18.25 8.28
CA ARG A 10 -12.40 -17.80 7.54
C ARG A 10 -11.26 -17.65 8.53
N ASP A 11 -10.32 -18.58 8.48
CA ASP A 11 -9.16 -18.58 9.38
C ASP A 11 -8.01 -17.69 8.90
N SER A 12 -8.01 -17.28 7.61
CA SER A 12 -6.97 -16.47 7.02
C SER A 12 -7.45 -15.67 5.83
N SER A 13 -6.89 -14.47 5.63
CA SER A 13 -7.05 -13.66 4.44
C SER A 13 -5.69 -13.43 3.79
N ALA A 14 -5.62 -13.43 2.47
CA ALA A 14 -4.42 -13.13 1.73
C ALA A 14 -4.75 -12.17 0.59
N GLY A 15 -3.83 -11.26 0.28
CA GLY A 15 -4.01 -10.28 -0.78
C GLY A 15 -2.68 -9.76 -1.31
N VAL A 16 -2.70 -9.23 -2.53
CA VAL A 16 -1.56 -8.55 -3.14
C VAL A 16 -1.62 -7.07 -2.77
N GLY A 17 -0.47 -6.52 -2.37
CA GLY A 17 -0.32 -5.10 -2.09
C GLY A 17 1.12 -4.67 -2.26
N THR A 18 1.36 -3.37 -2.16
CA THR A 18 2.69 -2.80 -2.32
C THR A 18 3.25 -2.34 -0.98
N LEU A 19 4.51 -2.68 -0.74
CA LEU A 19 5.30 -2.15 0.37
C LEU A 19 5.70 -0.72 0.01
N THR A 20 5.31 0.24 0.87
CA THR A 20 5.52 1.67 0.60
C THR A 20 6.93 2.09 0.94
N PHE A 21 7.39 1.75 2.15
CA PHE A 21 8.76 2.03 2.59
C PHE A 21 9.23 1.01 3.64
N TYR A 22 10.51 1.01 3.84
CA TYR A 22 11.22 0.25 4.87
C TYR A 22 12.19 1.17 5.58
N GLU A 23 12.19 1.13 6.91
CA GLU A 23 13.11 1.89 7.74
C GLU A 23 14.23 0.96 8.24
N PRO A 24 15.52 1.22 7.86
CA PRO A 24 16.59 0.26 8.09
C PRO A 24 16.98 0.04 9.54
N GLU A 25 16.87 1.06 10.41
CA GLU A 25 17.33 0.97 11.79
C GLU A 25 16.41 0.10 12.64
N SER A 26 15.11 0.35 12.58
CA SER A 26 14.08 -0.43 13.29
C SER A 26 13.66 -1.69 12.55
N ARG A 27 13.96 -1.78 11.25
CA ARG A 27 13.46 -2.79 10.31
C ARG A 27 11.95 -2.77 10.12
N VAL A 28 11.29 -1.68 10.51
CA VAL A 28 9.86 -1.53 10.32
C VAL A 28 9.57 -1.24 8.84
N PHE A 29 8.55 -1.88 8.32
CA PHE A 29 8.00 -1.58 7.01
C PHE A 29 6.57 -1.06 7.13
N ALA A 30 6.15 -0.32 6.12
CA ALA A 30 4.76 0.13 5.93
C ALA A 30 4.29 -0.23 4.51
N GLY A 31 3.03 -0.59 4.38
CA GLY A 31 2.42 -0.89 3.09
C GLY A 31 0.94 -0.57 3.03
N LEU A 32 0.34 -0.68 1.85
CA LEU A 32 -1.07 -0.48 1.50
C LEU A 32 -1.58 0.96 1.63
N GLY A 33 -1.23 1.70 2.69
CA GLY A 33 -1.77 3.03 2.97
C GLY A 33 -3.25 3.04 3.43
N HIS A 34 -3.83 1.87 3.71
CA HIS A 34 -5.16 1.65 4.26
C HIS A 34 -5.22 0.32 5.00
N ALA A 35 -6.21 0.13 5.86
CA ALA A 35 -6.41 -1.13 6.56
C ALA A 35 -6.79 -2.27 5.60
N ILE A 36 -6.43 -3.49 5.98
CA ILE A 36 -7.04 -4.70 5.43
C ILE A 36 -8.42 -4.83 6.08
N CYS A 37 -9.46 -4.85 5.25
CA CYS A 37 -10.84 -4.97 5.67
C CYS A 37 -11.44 -6.30 5.20
N ASP A 38 -12.41 -6.79 5.96
CA ASP A 38 -13.25 -7.91 5.52
C ASP A 38 -14.06 -7.49 4.29
N VAL A 39 -14.08 -8.35 3.27
CA VAL A 39 -14.69 -8.03 1.96
C VAL A 39 -16.22 -7.94 2.04
N ASP A 40 -16.82 -8.69 2.96
CA ASP A 40 -18.26 -8.81 3.08
C ASP A 40 -18.85 -7.70 3.96
N THR A 41 -18.12 -7.31 5.03
CA THR A 41 -18.58 -6.30 6.01
C THR A 41 -17.96 -4.93 5.80
N GLY A 42 -16.78 -4.85 5.17
CA GLY A 42 -15.99 -3.63 5.05
C GLY A 42 -15.33 -3.18 6.36
N GLU A 43 -15.44 -3.97 7.42
CA GLU A 43 -14.84 -3.68 8.72
C GLU A 43 -13.35 -4.01 8.71
N GLU A 44 -12.57 -3.24 9.47
CA GLU A 44 -11.13 -3.49 9.65
C GLU A 44 -10.92 -4.86 10.30
N MET A 45 -10.08 -5.69 9.68
CA MET A 45 -9.78 -7.02 10.20
C MET A 45 -8.86 -6.92 11.42
N PRO A 46 -9.24 -7.52 12.56
CA PRO A 46 -8.36 -7.61 13.71
C PRO A 46 -7.14 -8.47 13.37
N LEU A 47 -5.96 -7.95 13.61
CA LEU A 47 -4.70 -8.66 13.37
C LEU A 47 -4.35 -9.49 14.61
N LEU A 48 -4.42 -10.81 14.51
CA LEU A 48 -3.88 -11.74 15.52
C LEU A 48 -2.44 -12.15 15.18
N ALA A 49 -2.21 -12.49 13.92
CA ALA A 49 -0.91 -12.81 13.35
C ALA A 49 -0.98 -12.62 11.84
N GLY A 50 0.15 -12.34 11.21
CA GLY A 50 0.23 -12.24 9.76
C GLY A 50 1.68 -12.15 9.32
N ASP A 51 1.92 -12.65 8.12
CA ASP A 51 3.23 -12.59 7.49
C ASP A 51 3.15 -11.84 6.16
N ILE A 52 4.23 -11.15 5.81
CA ILE A 52 4.46 -10.75 4.42
C ILE A 52 5.36 -11.78 3.76
N VAL A 53 4.98 -12.16 2.55
CA VAL A 53 5.72 -13.08 1.70
C VAL A 53 6.10 -12.39 0.41
N ASP A 54 7.13 -12.88 -0.27
CA ASP A 54 7.43 -12.43 -1.62
C ASP A 54 6.26 -12.76 -2.55
N ALA A 55 6.05 -11.92 -3.56
CA ALA A 55 5.02 -12.13 -4.57
C ALA A 55 5.59 -11.83 -5.97
N HIS A 56 5.18 -12.62 -6.94
CA HIS A 56 5.55 -12.45 -8.34
C HIS A 56 4.33 -12.03 -9.15
N ILE A 57 4.38 -10.82 -9.69
CA ILE A 57 3.32 -10.29 -10.54
C ILE A 57 3.48 -10.87 -11.95
N ASN A 58 2.48 -11.56 -12.45
CA ASN A 58 2.49 -12.19 -13.77
C ASN A 58 1.77 -11.35 -14.83
N GLY A 59 1.01 -10.33 -14.43
CA GLY A 59 0.22 -9.48 -15.30
C GLY A 59 -0.86 -8.73 -14.53
N CYS A 60 -1.84 -8.20 -15.26
CA CYS A 60 -2.99 -7.55 -14.65
C CYS A 60 -4.27 -7.72 -15.48
N TYR A 61 -5.39 -7.69 -14.82
CA TYR A 61 -6.67 -7.36 -15.44
C TYR A 61 -6.81 -5.84 -15.48
N LYS A 62 -7.02 -5.29 -16.70
CA LYS A 62 -7.11 -3.84 -16.87
C LYS A 62 -8.33 -3.27 -16.18
N GLY A 63 -8.12 -2.14 -15.51
CA GLY A 63 -9.20 -1.30 -15.02
C GLY A 63 -9.96 -0.64 -16.17
N THR A 64 -11.27 -0.56 -16.04
CA THR A 64 -12.16 0.15 -16.96
C THR A 64 -13.19 0.93 -16.15
N LYS A 65 -13.85 1.91 -16.76
CA LYS A 65 -14.91 2.64 -16.09
C LYS A 65 -16.00 1.71 -15.55
N GLY A 66 -16.20 1.72 -14.24
CA GLY A 66 -17.15 0.85 -13.55
C GLY A 66 -16.59 -0.47 -13.05
N ALA A 67 -15.32 -0.79 -13.37
CA ALA A 67 -14.64 -1.98 -12.87
C ALA A 67 -13.18 -1.67 -12.53
N ALA A 68 -12.81 -1.86 -11.28
CA ALA A 68 -11.41 -1.81 -10.88
C ALA A 68 -10.68 -3.00 -11.51
N GLY A 69 -9.49 -2.74 -12.08
CA GLY A 69 -8.60 -3.81 -12.48
C GLY A 69 -7.85 -4.40 -11.29
N GLU A 70 -7.04 -5.42 -11.55
CA GLU A 70 -6.30 -6.12 -10.49
C GLU A 70 -4.95 -6.62 -11.00
N LEU A 71 -3.90 -6.50 -10.19
CA LEU A 71 -2.63 -7.16 -10.42
C LEU A 71 -2.78 -8.66 -10.16
N CYS A 72 -2.35 -9.47 -11.13
CA CYS A 72 -2.35 -10.91 -11.02
C CYS A 72 -0.96 -11.41 -10.66
N GLY A 73 -0.86 -12.27 -9.67
CA GLY A 73 0.42 -12.80 -9.22
C GLY A 73 0.28 -14.09 -8.45
N VAL A 74 1.41 -14.62 -8.06
CA VAL A 74 1.52 -15.80 -7.19
C VAL A 74 2.35 -15.45 -5.97
N PHE A 75 1.95 -15.97 -4.82
CA PHE A 75 2.71 -15.84 -3.60
C PHE A 75 3.91 -16.78 -3.64
N GLY A 76 5.07 -16.27 -3.25
CA GLY A 76 6.25 -17.08 -2.98
C GLY A 76 6.15 -17.77 -1.63
N ASN A 77 7.19 -18.57 -1.34
CA ASN A 77 7.25 -19.34 -0.09
C ASN A 77 8.14 -18.68 0.97
N ARG A 78 8.80 -17.56 0.62
CA ARG A 78 9.72 -16.90 1.53
C ARG A 78 8.99 -15.89 2.38
N VAL A 79 8.97 -16.13 3.70
CA VAL A 79 8.48 -15.15 4.67
C VAL A 79 9.49 -14.03 4.79
N MET A 80 9.09 -12.84 4.39
CA MET A 80 9.90 -11.62 4.38
C MET A 80 9.92 -10.93 5.73
N GLY A 81 8.80 -10.95 6.45
CA GLY A 81 8.61 -10.31 7.74
C GLY A 81 7.25 -10.65 8.32
N SER A 82 7.01 -10.18 9.54
CA SER A 82 5.73 -10.36 10.26
C SER A 82 4.98 -9.04 10.40
N LEU A 83 3.66 -9.10 10.30
CA LEU A 83 2.77 -7.97 10.56
C LEU A 83 2.66 -7.72 12.06
N ALA A 84 2.64 -6.45 12.45
CA ALA A 84 2.45 -6.00 13.83
C ALA A 84 1.17 -5.19 14.00
N VAL A 85 0.79 -4.40 12.98
CA VAL A 85 -0.38 -3.52 13.01
C VAL A 85 -1.10 -3.56 11.68
N ASN A 86 -2.42 -3.69 11.73
CA ASN A 86 -3.36 -3.35 10.66
C ASN A 86 -4.14 -2.14 11.13
N GLY A 87 -4.17 -1.06 10.38
CA GLY A 87 -4.85 0.16 10.78
C GLY A 87 -5.13 1.12 9.63
N ASN A 88 -5.82 2.19 9.92
CA ASN A 88 -6.33 3.15 8.93
C ASN A 88 -5.27 3.71 7.97
N THR A 89 -4.02 3.84 8.43
CA THR A 89 -2.91 4.39 7.64
C THR A 89 -2.12 3.33 6.88
N GLY A 90 -2.46 2.06 7.03
CA GLY A 90 -1.80 0.95 6.36
C GLY A 90 -1.55 -0.25 7.24
N VAL A 91 -0.77 -1.17 6.71
CA VAL A 91 -0.22 -2.32 7.44
C VAL A 91 1.24 -2.07 7.76
N TYR A 92 1.64 -2.48 8.95
CA TYR A 92 3.00 -2.29 9.48
C TYR A 92 3.51 -3.59 10.07
N GLY A 93 4.81 -3.77 10.01
CA GLY A 93 5.44 -4.94 10.57
C GLY A 93 6.95 -4.83 10.59
N VAL A 94 7.60 -5.91 10.96
CA VAL A 94 9.06 -5.98 11.06
C VAL A 94 9.61 -6.96 10.03
N MET A 95 10.58 -6.49 9.25
CA MET A 95 11.27 -7.29 8.25
C MET A 95 12.23 -8.27 8.92
N ASN A 96 12.25 -9.52 8.46
CA ASN A 96 13.22 -10.51 8.91
C ASN A 96 14.63 -10.10 8.51
N ALA A 97 15.60 -10.43 9.35
CA ALA A 97 17.01 -10.17 9.05
C ALA A 97 17.41 -10.84 7.71
N GLY A 98 18.11 -10.09 6.86
CA GLY A 98 18.53 -10.55 5.54
C GLY A 98 17.52 -10.37 4.41
N ASN A 99 16.32 -9.91 4.71
CA ASN A 99 15.29 -9.62 3.69
C ASN A 99 15.12 -8.11 3.41
N ALA A 100 15.98 -7.27 3.96
CA ALA A 100 15.92 -5.83 3.76
C ALA A 100 15.91 -5.49 2.26
N PRO A 101 15.00 -4.63 1.80
CA PRO A 101 15.02 -4.13 0.43
C PRO A 101 16.34 -3.42 0.14
N SER A 102 16.88 -3.65 -1.05
CA SER A 102 18.03 -2.89 -1.54
C SER A 102 17.56 -1.57 -2.12
N GLY A 103 18.26 -0.48 -1.82
CA GLY A 103 17.92 0.83 -2.37
C GLY A 103 18.62 1.97 -1.65
N LYS A 104 18.46 3.16 -2.21
CA LYS A 104 18.95 4.40 -1.60
C LYS A 104 17.85 4.97 -0.73
N ALA A 105 18.18 5.36 0.51
CA ALA A 105 17.25 6.10 1.35
C ALA A 105 16.91 7.45 0.70
N ILE A 106 15.63 7.81 0.75
CA ILE A 106 15.11 9.10 0.32
C ILE A 106 14.39 9.77 1.49
N PRO A 107 14.37 11.11 1.57
CA PRO A 107 13.68 11.79 2.64
C PRO A 107 12.16 11.63 2.51
N VAL A 108 11.47 11.63 3.64
CA VAL A 108 10.01 11.73 3.71
C VAL A 108 9.62 13.21 3.80
N ALA A 109 8.71 13.63 2.94
CA ALA A 109 8.21 14.99 2.96
C ALA A 109 7.18 15.19 4.08
N LEU A 110 7.22 16.34 4.71
CA LEU A 110 6.14 16.81 5.58
C LEU A 110 4.93 17.19 4.71
N ARG A 111 3.72 17.10 5.24
CA ARG A 111 2.48 17.38 4.50
C ARG A 111 2.42 18.78 3.87
N GLN A 112 3.03 19.78 4.51
CA GLN A 112 3.10 21.15 3.95
C GLN A 112 4.04 21.29 2.76
N GLU A 113 4.93 20.35 2.53
CA GLU A 113 5.86 20.33 1.41
C GLU A 113 5.24 19.70 0.17
N VAL A 114 4.19 18.89 0.33
CA VAL A 114 3.47 18.26 -0.77
C VAL A 114 2.71 19.32 -1.56
N LYS A 115 2.83 19.28 -2.89
CA LYS A 115 2.19 20.25 -3.80
C LYS A 115 1.39 19.52 -4.88
N THR A 116 0.38 20.17 -5.40
CA THR A 116 -0.25 19.73 -6.65
C THR A 116 0.75 19.87 -7.80
N GLY A 117 0.65 18.99 -8.80
CA GLY A 117 1.52 18.95 -9.97
C GLY A 117 2.21 17.60 -10.15
N PRO A 118 3.25 17.56 -11.00
CA PRO A 118 3.93 16.32 -11.39
C PRO A 118 4.52 15.56 -10.20
N ALA A 119 4.36 14.25 -10.24
CA ALA A 119 4.93 13.29 -9.30
C ALA A 119 5.12 11.95 -10.02
N GLN A 120 5.65 10.96 -9.34
CA GLN A 120 5.80 9.60 -9.86
C GLN A 120 5.31 8.60 -8.83
N ILE A 121 4.76 7.47 -9.28
CA ILE A 121 4.53 6.31 -8.44
C ILE A 121 5.51 5.19 -8.80
N ILE A 122 5.85 4.36 -7.82
CA ILE A 122 6.67 3.18 -8.05
C ILE A 122 5.77 1.95 -7.94
N SER A 123 5.73 1.13 -8.98
CA SER A 123 4.93 -0.09 -8.98
C SER A 123 5.54 -1.18 -9.85
N THR A 124 5.19 -2.44 -9.56
CA THR A 124 5.53 -3.60 -10.38
C THR A 124 4.25 -4.11 -11.02
N VAL A 125 4.13 -3.97 -12.34
CA VAL A 125 2.89 -4.34 -13.07
C VAL A 125 3.08 -5.43 -14.12
N ASP A 126 4.32 -5.81 -14.42
CA ASP A 126 4.65 -6.76 -15.48
C ASP A 126 5.63 -7.88 -15.04
N GLY A 127 5.75 -8.11 -13.75
CA GLY A 127 6.61 -9.16 -13.18
C GLY A 127 8.10 -8.88 -13.23
N LYS A 128 8.50 -7.70 -13.72
CA LYS A 128 9.88 -7.24 -13.73
C LYS A 128 10.22 -6.46 -12.45
N ALA A 129 11.29 -5.70 -12.47
CA ALA A 129 11.62 -4.81 -11.37
C ALA A 129 10.58 -3.69 -11.22
N PRO A 130 10.43 -3.10 -10.02
CA PRO A 130 9.63 -1.90 -9.81
C PRO A 130 10.04 -0.78 -10.77
N GLN A 131 9.08 -0.09 -11.34
CA GLN A 131 9.29 0.99 -12.30
C GLN A 131 8.61 2.27 -11.81
N TYR A 132 9.16 3.41 -12.23
CA TYR A 132 8.56 4.72 -12.03
C TYR A 132 7.57 5.00 -13.13
N TYR A 133 6.38 5.49 -12.75
CA TYR A 133 5.33 5.90 -13.67
C TYR A 133 4.89 7.32 -13.33
N ASP A 134 4.74 8.15 -14.35
CA ASP A 134 4.35 9.55 -14.19
C ASP A 134 2.88 9.67 -13.77
N VAL A 135 2.67 10.51 -12.78
CA VAL A 135 1.35 10.86 -12.25
C VAL A 135 1.29 12.37 -11.97
N GLU A 136 0.10 12.86 -11.75
CA GLU A 136 -0.12 14.23 -11.26
C GLU A 136 -0.90 14.19 -9.94
N ILE A 137 -0.42 14.92 -8.94
CA ILE A 137 -1.20 15.22 -7.73
C ILE A 137 -2.16 16.36 -8.10
N THR A 138 -3.42 16.03 -8.38
CA THR A 138 -4.41 17.00 -8.87
C THR A 138 -5.10 17.74 -7.75
N LYS A 139 -5.14 17.17 -6.55
CA LYS A 139 -5.79 17.79 -5.38
C LYS A 139 -5.15 17.34 -4.09
N ILE A 140 -5.06 18.24 -3.12
CA ILE A 140 -4.63 17.98 -1.75
C ILE A 140 -5.74 18.44 -0.80
N TYR A 141 -6.06 17.64 0.18
CA TYR A 141 -7.05 17.95 1.20
C TYR A 141 -6.35 18.36 2.49
N SER A 142 -6.63 19.58 2.93
CA SER A 142 -6.20 20.08 4.25
C SER A 142 -7.25 19.68 5.28
N GLY A 143 -7.16 18.46 5.76
CA GLY A 143 -8.06 17.90 6.77
C GLY A 143 -7.32 17.54 8.07
N PRO A 144 -8.05 17.07 9.10
CA PRO A 144 -7.45 16.61 10.34
C PRO A 144 -6.51 15.42 10.08
N ASP A 145 -5.58 15.19 11.01
CA ASP A 145 -4.56 14.14 10.89
C ASP A 145 -5.14 12.72 10.79
N THR A 146 -6.37 12.53 11.24
CA THR A 146 -7.12 11.27 11.11
C THR A 146 -7.64 10.99 9.70
N GLN A 147 -7.57 11.97 8.79
CA GLN A 147 -7.98 11.75 7.40
C GLN A 147 -6.93 10.91 6.68
N VAL A 148 -7.37 9.85 6.01
CA VAL A 148 -6.50 8.90 5.26
C VAL A 148 -6.60 9.05 3.74
N LYS A 149 -7.48 9.93 3.26
CA LYS A 149 -7.62 10.30 1.83
C LYS A 149 -7.16 11.75 1.69
N ASN A 150 -5.84 11.93 1.61
CA ASN A 150 -5.20 13.25 1.70
C ASN A 150 -5.01 13.92 0.35
N MET A 151 -4.94 13.15 -0.73
CA MET A 151 -4.73 13.67 -2.06
C MET A 151 -5.46 12.86 -3.13
N ILE A 152 -5.65 13.46 -4.30
CA ILE A 152 -6.05 12.77 -5.53
C ILE A 152 -4.83 12.73 -6.43
N VAL A 153 -4.55 11.52 -6.94
CA VAL A 153 -3.47 11.23 -7.88
C VAL A 153 -4.10 10.78 -9.19
N GLU A 154 -3.64 11.34 -10.29
CA GLU A 154 -4.06 10.98 -11.65
C GLU A 154 -2.88 10.39 -12.42
N VAL A 155 -3.05 9.23 -13.03
CA VAL A 155 -2.04 8.57 -13.86
C VAL A 155 -1.97 9.32 -15.20
N THR A 156 -0.76 9.78 -15.55
CA THR A 156 -0.45 10.44 -16.81
C THR A 156 0.47 9.62 -17.70
N ASP A 157 1.10 8.58 -17.14
CA ASP A 157 2.01 7.68 -17.83
C ASP A 157 1.27 6.81 -18.86
N SER A 158 1.58 6.99 -20.14
CA SER A 158 0.93 6.27 -21.22
C SER A 158 1.20 4.77 -21.20
N ALA A 159 2.39 4.34 -20.77
CA ALA A 159 2.74 2.93 -20.69
C ALA A 159 1.99 2.22 -19.56
N LEU A 160 1.80 2.89 -18.42
CA LEU A 160 0.98 2.37 -17.34
C LEU A 160 -0.49 2.28 -17.77
N ILE A 161 -1.03 3.34 -18.39
CA ILE A 161 -2.40 3.35 -18.89
C ILE A 161 -2.63 2.23 -19.91
N GLU A 162 -1.69 2.04 -20.83
CA GLU A 162 -1.78 0.95 -21.82
C GLU A 162 -1.76 -0.42 -21.14
N LYS A 163 -0.96 -0.63 -20.09
CA LYS A 163 -0.84 -1.92 -19.41
C LYS A 163 -2.03 -2.21 -18.49
N THR A 164 -2.39 -1.26 -17.65
CA THR A 164 -3.31 -1.47 -16.52
C THR A 164 -4.64 -0.75 -16.64
N GLY A 165 -4.77 0.20 -17.55
CA GLY A 165 -5.95 1.07 -17.67
C GLY A 165 -6.00 2.17 -16.59
N GLY A 166 -4.97 2.30 -15.75
CA GLY A 166 -4.87 3.24 -14.64
C GLY A 166 -4.43 2.57 -13.35
N ILE A 167 -4.91 3.06 -12.22
CA ILE A 167 -4.68 2.46 -10.89
C ILE A 167 -5.55 1.20 -10.77
N VAL A 168 -4.95 0.08 -10.36
CA VAL A 168 -5.63 -1.20 -10.19
C VAL A 168 -5.40 -1.77 -8.80
N GLN A 169 -6.23 -2.72 -8.37
CA GLN A 169 -6.04 -3.43 -7.11
C GLN A 169 -4.66 -4.10 -7.07
N GLY A 170 -4.03 -4.10 -5.91
CA GLY A 170 -2.63 -4.51 -5.74
C GLY A 170 -1.63 -3.35 -5.82
N MET A 171 -1.99 -2.20 -6.43
CA MET A 171 -1.15 -1.00 -6.42
C MET A 171 -1.30 -0.18 -5.13
N SER A 172 -2.21 -0.53 -4.23
CA SER A 172 -2.30 0.08 -2.89
C SER A 172 -0.97 -0.04 -2.17
N GLY A 173 -0.47 1.07 -1.64
CA GLY A 173 0.85 1.18 -1.05
C GLY A 173 1.94 1.64 -2.03
N SER A 174 1.67 1.74 -3.34
CA SER A 174 2.66 2.26 -4.30
C SER A 174 3.17 3.63 -3.85
N PRO A 175 4.50 3.79 -3.59
CA PRO A 175 5.06 5.05 -3.12
C PRO A 175 4.82 6.17 -4.12
N ILE A 176 4.48 7.35 -3.64
CA ILE A 176 4.36 8.56 -4.45
C ILE A 176 5.59 9.41 -4.18
N ILE A 177 6.34 9.72 -5.23
CA ILE A 177 7.59 10.48 -5.18
C ILE A 177 7.38 11.82 -5.86
N GLN A 178 7.74 12.91 -5.16
CA GLN A 178 7.75 14.26 -5.71
C GLN A 178 9.04 14.96 -5.30
N ASN A 179 9.73 15.55 -6.24
CA ASN A 179 11.00 16.27 -6.01
C ASN A 179 12.06 15.42 -5.26
N GLY A 180 12.09 14.11 -5.49
CA GLY A 180 13.03 13.19 -4.85
C GLY A 180 12.70 12.81 -3.41
N MET A 181 11.52 13.19 -2.90
CA MET A 181 11.03 12.86 -1.57
C MET A 181 9.83 11.90 -1.65
N LEU A 182 9.69 11.02 -0.66
CA LEU A 182 8.48 10.22 -0.48
C LEU A 182 7.39 11.13 0.10
N VAL A 183 6.36 11.42 -0.69
CA VAL A 183 5.26 12.31 -0.29
C VAL A 183 4.01 11.57 0.15
N GLY A 184 3.86 10.31 -0.25
CA GLY A 184 2.68 9.52 0.09
C GLY A 184 2.68 8.13 -0.50
N ALA A 185 1.52 7.48 -0.41
CA ALA A 185 1.23 6.21 -1.04
C ALA A 185 -0.15 6.22 -1.71
N VAL A 186 -0.27 5.53 -2.84
CA VAL A 186 -1.57 5.27 -3.47
C VAL A 186 -2.40 4.38 -2.56
N THR A 187 -3.68 4.67 -2.39
CA THR A 187 -4.58 3.86 -1.53
C THR A 187 -5.71 3.21 -2.31
N HIS A 188 -6.68 3.98 -2.77
CA HIS A 188 -7.89 3.47 -3.41
C HIS A 188 -8.06 4.05 -4.81
N VAL A 189 -8.43 3.22 -5.76
CA VAL A 189 -8.80 3.64 -7.12
C VAL A 189 -10.24 4.19 -7.17
N PHE A 190 -10.51 5.13 -8.05
CA PHE A 190 -11.86 5.56 -8.37
C PHE A 190 -12.46 4.59 -9.39
N VAL A 191 -13.40 3.76 -8.97
CA VAL A 191 -14.01 2.72 -9.84
C VAL A 191 -14.60 3.31 -11.13
N ASN A 192 -15.17 4.52 -11.06
CA ASN A 192 -15.73 5.20 -12.22
C ASN A 192 -14.70 5.97 -13.08
N ASN A 193 -13.47 6.12 -12.59
CA ASN A 193 -12.36 6.73 -13.32
C ASN A 193 -11.03 6.12 -12.86
N PRO A 194 -10.62 4.95 -13.39
CA PRO A 194 -9.41 4.25 -12.95
C PRO A 194 -8.11 5.04 -13.14
N LEU A 195 -8.11 6.11 -13.94
CA LEU A 195 -6.95 6.99 -14.04
C LEU A 195 -6.69 7.75 -12.73
N GLN A 196 -7.69 7.86 -11.86
CA GLN A 196 -7.59 8.58 -10.60
C GLN A 196 -7.73 7.66 -9.39
N GLY A 197 -7.08 8.06 -8.31
CA GLY A 197 -7.20 7.41 -7.01
C GLY A 197 -6.86 8.35 -5.86
N TYR A 198 -7.11 7.88 -4.66
CA TYR A 198 -6.68 8.56 -3.45
C TYR A 198 -5.23 8.20 -3.11
N GLY A 199 -4.58 9.13 -2.42
CA GLY A 199 -3.30 8.89 -1.74
C GLY A 199 -3.35 9.38 -0.29
N ILE A 200 -2.54 8.74 0.54
CA ILE A 200 -2.27 9.13 1.93
C ILE A 200 -0.91 9.83 2.02
N PHE A 201 -0.73 10.77 2.95
CA PHE A 201 0.58 11.37 3.22
C PHE A 201 1.55 10.33 3.82
N ALA A 202 2.79 10.36 3.35
CA ALA A 202 3.86 9.53 3.89
C ALA A 202 4.15 9.89 5.37
N GLU A 203 4.04 11.16 5.75
CA GLU A 203 4.17 11.62 7.14
C GLU A 203 3.22 10.88 8.09
N SER A 204 1.95 10.67 7.68
CA SER A 204 0.97 9.94 8.50
C SER A 204 1.35 8.47 8.66
N MET A 205 1.89 7.84 7.61
CA MET A 205 2.37 6.46 7.65
C MET A 205 3.65 6.35 8.50
N LEU A 206 4.58 7.31 8.37
CA LEU A 206 5.81 7.34 9.13
C LEU A 206 5.55 7.43 10.64
N HIS A 207 4.65 8.33 11.05
CA HIS A 207 4.28 8.46 12.46
C HIS A 207 3.75 7.14 13.06
N THR A 208 2.96 6.38 12.31
CA THR A 208 2.50 5.06 12.76
C THR A 208 3.66 4.05 12.80
N ALA A 209 4.56 4.07 11.83
CA ALA A 209 5.74 3.20 11.82
C ALA A 209 6.67 3.45 13.02
N GLU A 210 6.89 4.71 13.38
CA GLU A 210 7.67 5.10 14.58
C GLU A 210 7.05 4.55 15.88
N ASN A 211 5.72 4.59 16.00
CA ASN A 211 5.02 3.99 17.14
C ASN A 211 5.18 2.48 17.21
N VAL A 212 5.18 1.81 16.05
CA VAL A 212 5.45 0.36 15.96
C VAL A 212 6.88 0.07 16.39
N ALA A 213 7.87 0.81 15.91
CA ALA A 213 9.27 0.66 16.29
C ALA A 213 9.47 0.81 17.80
N ALA A 214 8.93 1.89 18.39
CA ALA A 214 9.02 2.14 19.83
C ALA A 214 8.36 1.04 20.68
N THR A 215 7.31 0.40 20.15
CA THR A 215 6.65 -0.72 20.86
C THR A 215 7.50 -1.99 20.81
N GLN A 216 8.16 -2.26 19.69
CA GLN A 216 9.06 -3.40 19.53
C GLN A 216 10.28 -3.29 20.44
N GLU A 217 10.89 -2.11 20.57
CA GLU A 217 12.02 -1.87 21.47
C GLU A 217 11.67 -2.16 22.94
N LYS A 218 10.47 -1.74 23.37
CA LYS A 218 9.99 -2.00 24.74
C LYS A 218 9.73 -3.48 25.02
N GLN A 219 9.39 -4.27 24.03
CA GLN A 219 9.16 -5.71 24.16
C GLN A 219 10.47 -6.51 24.16
N ALA A 220 11.54 -5.95 23.59
CA ALA A 220 12.85 -6.58 23.53
C ALA A 220 13.75 -6.27 24.75
N SER A 221 13.35 -5.33 25.61
CA SER A 221 14.05 -4.91 26.84
C SER A 221 13.51 -5.61 28.06
#